data_f772334b5d05aa29d8f1f1e127ceb060
#
_entry.id   f772334b5d05aa29d8f1f1e127ceb060
#
_cell.length_a   1.000
_cell.length_b   1.000
_cell.length_c   1.000
_cell.angle_alpha   90.00
_cell.angle_beta   90.00
_cell.angle_gamma   90.00
#
_symmetry.space_group_name_H-M   'P 1'
#
loop_
_entity.id
_entity.type
_entity.pdbx_description
1 polymer ?
#
loop_
_entity_poly.entity_id
_entity_poly.type
_entity_poly.pdbx_seq_one_letter_code
_entity_poly.pdbx_strand_id
1 'polypeptide(L)'
;MISQKIQKALQGSSAIRAMFVEGNELAARVGRENVYDFSLGNPATPAPAALNEAIKQLVDETDPLVLHGYMDNAGYPDVRQAVAENLNRRFGTAFTSHNIVMTVGAAGGLNIIFKTILDPGDEVIVFAPYFGEYKSYAANFDAVVVEVAPDFETFQPDLAALEKAVNEKTKAVIVNTPNNPTGVIYHEETMKKMAGILEKKEKEIGHEIYLISDEPYRELVYDGNQEDFLTKYYRNTIVGYSFSKSLSLPGERIGYVVVPDEVENADQVIDGIVVSNRTLGFVNAPSLLQKAVAKCLDEKTNLAFYDENRKMLYEGLQKLGFHCIKPEGAFYMWVKSPDTDEEKFVAAGKKYNIIMVKGSAFGCADYVRLAYCVSHETVKNALTAFEKLAEDYGLYTE
;
A
#
# COMPACT_ATOMS: atom_id res chain seq x y z
N MET A 1 8.97 -25.89 19.90
CA MET A 1 8.06 -24.92 20.57
C MET A 1 8.32 -23.56 19.92
N ILE A 2 7.29 -22.84 19.49
CA ILE A 2 7.41 -21.48 18.91
C ILE A 2 6.91 -20.45 19.91
N SER A 3 7.27 -19.17 19.72
CA SER A 3 6.86 -18.10 20.63
C SER A 3 5.33 -17.91 20.62
N GLN A 4 4.76 -17.43 21.72
CA GLN A 4 3.33 -17.13 21.82
C GLN A 4 2.90 -16.06 20.81
N LYS A 5 3.77 -15.08 20.51
CA LYS A 5 3.54 -14.05 19.51
C LYS A 5 3.30 -14.66 18.11
N ILE A 6 4.15 -15.62 17.73
CA ILE A 6 4.00 -16.34 16.45
C ILE A 6 2.80 -17.28 16.45
N GLN A 7 2.47 -17.93 17.59
CA GLN A 7 1.25 -18.73 17.68
C GLN A 7 -0.02 -17.91 17.42
N LYS A 8 -0.10 -16.69 17.97
CA LYS A 8 -1.20 -15.75 17.69
C LYS A 8 -1.23 -15.31 16.23
N ALA A 9 -0.06 -14.98 15.65
CA ALA A 9 0.05 -14.58 14.26
C ALA A 9 -0.39 -15.67 13.28
N LEU A 10 -0.10 -16.94 13.58
CA LEU A 10 -0.56 -18.08 12.76
C LEU A 10 -2.09 -18.24 12.76
N GLN A 11 -2.77 -17.86 13.84
CA GLN A 11 -4.24 -17.92 13.92
C GLN A 11 -4.89 -16.79 13.09
N GLY A 12 -4.18 -15.67 12.90
CA GLY A 12 -4.59 -14.53 12.07
C GLY A 12 -3.91 -14.48 10.71
N SER A 13 -3.58 -15.64 10.10
CA SER A 13 -2.87 -15.70 8.83
C SER A 13 -3.56 -14.84 7.75
N SER A 14 -2.76 -14.13 6.94
CA SER A 14 -3.24 -13.21 5.90
C SER A 14 -4.27 -13.88 4.99
N ALA A 15 -5.53 -13.38 5.02
CA ALA A 15 -6.61 -13.86 4.17
C ALA A 15 -6.26 -13.71 2.67
N ILE A 16 -5.50 -12.66 2.32
CA ILE A 16 -5.00 -12.42 0.95
C ILE A 16 -4.12 -13.60 0.50
N ARG A 17 -3.20 -14.04 1.38
CA ARG A 17 -2.31 -15.15 1.06
C ARG A 17 -3.05 -16.49 0.98
N ALA A 18 -4.03 -16.70 1.84
CA ALA A 18 -4.87 -17.89 1.81
C ALA A 18 -5.65 -17.97 0.48
N MET A 19 -6.25 -16.88 0.04
CA MET A 19 -6.96 -16.82 -1.25
C MET A 19 -6.04 -17.04 -2.45
N PHE A 20 -4.83 -16.51 -2.42
CA PHE A 20 -3.83 -16.76 -3.47
C PHE A 20 -3.42 -18.23 -3.56
N VAL A 21 -3.20 -18.91 -2.42
CA VAL A 21 -2.91 -20.36 -2.40
C VAL A 21 -4.09 -21.14 -2.95
N GLU A 22 -5.30 -20.84 -2.52
CA GLU A 22 -6.53 -21.48 -3.01
C GLU A 22 -6.75 -21.26 -4.51
N GLY A 23 -6.48 -20.05 -5.02
CA GLY A 23 -6.52 -19.75 -6.45
C GLY A 23 -5.54 -20.61 -7.26
N ASN A 24 -4.33 -20.84 -6.74
CA ASN A 24 -3.36 -21.73 -7.39
C ASN A 24 -3.79 -23.21 -7.36
N GLU A 25 -4.38 -23.67 -6.25
CA GLU A 25 -4.92 -25.03 -6.16
C GLU A 25 -6.11 -25.23 -7.10
N LEU A 26 -6.98 -24.22 -7.21
CA LEU A 26 -8.09 -24.24 -8.17
C LEU A 26 -7.55 -24.28 -9.61
N ALA A 27 -6.57 -23.44 -9.95
CA ALA A 27 -5.94 -23.42 -11.26
C ALA A 27 -5.29 -24.75 -11.65
N ALA A 28 -4.72 -25.47 -10.69
CA ALA A 28 -4.17 -26.80 -10.92
C ALA A 28 -5.26 -27.85 -11.26
N ARG A 29 -6.51 -27.63 -10.85
CA ARG A 29 -7.63 -28.55 -11.11
C ARG A 29 -8.39 -28.24 -12.39
N VAL A 30 -8.61 -26.96 -12.71
CA VAL A 30 -9.50 -26.56 -13.81
C VAL A 30 -8.79 -25.86 -14.97
N GLY A 31 -7.47 -25.64 -14.87
CA GLY A 31 -6.67 -24.83 -15.81
C GLY A 31 -6.62 -23.35 -15.38
N ARG A 32 -5.46 -22.72 -15.53
CA ARG A 32 -5.21 -21.33 -15.13
C ARG A 32 -6.12 -20.34 -15.87
N GLU A 33 -6.40 -20.61 -17.13
CA GLU A 33 -7.25 -19.80 -18.01
C GLU A 33 -8.72 -19.76 -17.58
N ASN A 34 -9.14 -20.71 -16.76
CA ASN A 34 -10.51 -20.82 -16.22
C ASN A 34 -10.66 -20.27 -14.81
N VAL A 35 -9.60 -19.67 -14.24
CA VAL A 35 -9.63 -19.09 -12.90
C VAL A 35 -9.45 -17.58 -12.97
N TYR A 36 -10.39 -16.86 -12.41
CA TYR A 36 -10.43 -15.39 -12.33
C TYR A 36 -9.92 -14.95 -10.97
N ASP A 37 -8.58 -14.91 -10.82
CA ASP A 37 -7.94 -14.65 -9.53
C ASP A 37 -7.69 -13.15 -9.34
N PHE A 38 -8.57 -12.51 -8.57
CA PHE A 38 -8.47 -11.10 -8.15
C PHE A 38 -7.93 -10.94 -6.72
N SER A 39 -7.26 -11.95 -6.17
CA SER A 39 -6.84 -11.92 -4.76
C SER A 39 -5.58 -11.09 -4.51
N LEU A 40 -4.57 -11.17 -5.40
CA LEU A 40 -3.25 -10.59 -5.17
C LEU A 40 -3.01 -9.34 -6.00
N GLY A 41 -2.60 -8.25 -5.35
CA GLY A 41 -2.16 -7.01 -6.00
C GLY A 41 -0.73 -7.12 -6.57
N ASN A 42 -0.52 -8.05 -7.49
CA ASN A 42 0.76 -8.20 -8.19
C ASN A 42 0.69 -7.52 -9.55
N PRO A 43 1.60 -6.58 -9.89
CA PRO A 43 1.60 -5.94 -11.19
C PRO A 43 1.57 -6.93 -12.35
N ALA A 44 0.69 -6.70 -13.34
CA ALA A 44 0.56 -7.52 -14.53
C ALA A 44 1.30 -6.95 -15.75
N THR A 45 1.93 -5.79 -15.60
CA THR A 45 2.79 -5.18 -16.62
C THR A 45 4.26 -5.40 -16.30
N PRO A 46 5.13 -5.58 -17.29
CA PRO A 46 6.56 -5.73 -17.05
C PRO A 46 7.16 -4.43 -16.49
N ALA A 47 8.31 -4.56 -15.82
CA ALA A 47 9.13 -3.41 -15.48
C ALA A 47 9.54 -2.64 -16.75
N PRO A 48 9.77 -1.32 -16.66
CA PRO A 48 10.27 -0.53 -17.79
C PRO A 48 11.56 -1.12 -18.38
N ALA A 49 11.70 -1.09 -19.70
CA ALA A 49 12.90 -1.60 -20.39
C ALA A 49 14.18 -0.90 -19.89
N ALA A 50 14.10 0.39 -19.58
CA ALA A 50 15.18 1.18 -19.03
C ALA A 50 15.79 0.57 -17.75
N LEU A 51 15.00 -0.11 -16.92
CA LEU A 51 15.52 -0.79 -15.73
C LEU A 51 16.45 -1.96 -16.10
N ASN A 52 16.05 -2.78 -17.06
CA ASN A 52 16.88 -3.90 -17.50
C ASN A 52 18.18 -3.42 -18.11
N GLU A 53 18.15 -2.33 -18.89
CA GLU A 53 19.34 -1.72 -19.47
C GLU A 53 20.23 -1.13 -18.37
N ALA A 54 19.65 -0.44 -17.38
CA ALA A 54 20.39 0.07 -16.23
C ALA A 54 21.10 -1.04 -15.44
N ILE A 55 20.43 -2.18 -15.20
CA ILE A 55 21.01 -3.33 -14.50
C ILE A 55 22.20 -3.89 -15.30
N LYS A 56 22.02 -4.13 -16.62
CA LYS A 56 23.10 -4.62 -17.48
C LYS A 56 24.30 -3.68 -17.46
N GLN A 57 24.07 -2.40 -17.67
CA GLN A 57 25.13 -1.39 -17.64
C GLN A 57 25.87 -1.38 -16.31
N LEU A 58 25.16 -1.44 -15.18
CA LEU A 58 25.78 -1.45 -13.85
C LEU A 58 26.66 -2.69 -13.63
N VAL A 59 26.22 -3.85 -14.11
CA VAL A 59 26.99 -5.10 -13.98
C VAL A 59 28.23 -5.07 -14.88
N ASP A 60 28.15 -4.52 -16.07
CA ASP A 60 29.23 -4.48 -17.05
C ASP A 60 30.28 -3.39 -16.74
N GLU A 61 29.86 -2.23 -16.20
CA GLU A 61 30.70 -1.04 -16.10
C GLU A 61 31.15 -0.69 -14.67
N THR A 62 30.51 -1.25 -13.63
CA THR A 62 30.85 -0.92 -12.24
C THR A 62 31.79 -1.99 -11.65
N ASP A 63 32.81 -1.55 -10.91
CA ASP A 63 33.68 -2.47 -10.15
C ASP A 63 32.81 -3.39 -9.26
N PRO A 64 32.91 -4.72 -9.41
CA PRO A 64 32.11 -5.66 -8.64
C PRO A 64 32.24 -5.50 -7.11
N LEU A 65 33.40 -5.09 -6.60
CA LEU A 65 33.60 -4.85 -5.16
C LEU A 65 32.80 -3.63 -4.69
N VAL A 66 32.67 -2.62 -5.54
CA VAL A 66 31.85 -1.42 -5.25
C VAL A 66 30.38 -1.74 -5.42
N LEU A 67 30.02 -2.47 -6.50
CA LEU A 67 28.61 -2.78 -6.81
C LEU A 67 27.97 -3.71 -5.77
N HIS A 68 28.69 -4.67 -5.24
CA HIS A 68 28.21 -5.70 -4.33
C HIS A 68 28.67 -5.51 -2.87
N GLY A 69 29.44 -4.45 -2.60
CA GLY A 69 29.95 -4.14 -1.26
C GLY A 69 28.86 -3.59 -0.32
N TYR A 70 29.15 -3.60 0.98
CA TYR A 70 28.35 -2.86 1.95
C TYR A 70 28.48 -1.36 1.72
N MET A 71 27.39 -0.64 2.04
CA MET A 71 27.33 0.82 2.00
C MET A 71 26.79 1.35 3.34
N ASP A 72 26.60 2.66 3.43
CA ASP A 72 25.88 3.32 4.52
C ASP A 72 24.50 2.67 4.75
N ASN A 73 24.10 2.51 6.01
CA ASN A 73 22.81 1.90 6.34
C ASN A 73 21.59 2.71 5.81
N ALA A 74 21.77 4.00 5.56
CA ALA A 74 20.77 4.82 4.87
C ALA A 74 20.69 4.55 3.36
N GLY A 75 21.68 3.88 2.78
CA GLY A 75 21.82 3.67 1.34
C GLY A 75 22.88 4.60 0.71
N TYR A 76 23.15 4.41 -0.57
CA TYR A 76 24.13 5.21 -1.31
C TYR A 76 23.75 6.70 -1.33
N PRO A 77 24.69 7.62 -0.99
CA PRO A 77 24.40 9.06 -0.95
C PRO A 77 23.95 9.62 -2.31
N ASP A 78 24.53 9.18 -3.41
CA ASP A 78 24.18 9.57 -4.77
C ASP A 78 22.76 9.11 -5.16
N VAL A 79 22.37 7.90 -4.75
CA VAL A 79 21.00 7.37 -4.96
C VAL A 79 19.99 8.17 -4.14
N ARG A 80 20.29 8.42 -2.86
CA ARG A 80 19.42 9.22 -1.98
C ARG A 80 19.25 10.65 -2.50
N GLN A 81 20.34 11.25 -3.01
CA GLN A 81 20.30 12.57 -3.62
C GLN A 81 19.43 12.58 -4.89
N ALA A 82 19.56 11.57 -5.76
CA ALA A 82 18.73 11.45 -6.95
C ALA A 82 17.23 11.32 -6.61
N VAL A 83 16.87 10.55 -5.57
CA VAL A 83 15.50 10.46 -5.07
C VAL A 83 15.00 11.81 -4.56
N ALA A 84 15.81 12.52 -3.75
CA ALA A 84 15.46 13.85 -3.23
C ALA A 84 15.21 14.85 -4.38
N GLU A 85 16.09 14.91 -5.37
CA GLU A 85 15.95 15.78 -6.54
C GLU A 85 14.71 15.44 -7.38
N ASN A 86 14.38 14.15 -7.54
CA ASN A 86 13.16 13.73 -8.22
C ASN A 86 11.91 14.23 -7.47
N LEU A 87 11.86 14.07 -6.14
CA LEU A 87 10.75 14.57 -5.32
C LEU A 87 10.65 16.09 -5.37
N ASN A 88 11.77 16.79 -5.25
CA ASN A 88 11.81 18.26 -5.31
C ASN A 88 11.25 18.79 -6.64
N ARG A 89 11.63 18.16 -7.75
CA ARG A 89 11.15 18.54 -9.10
C ARG A 89 9.64 18.27 -9.25
N ARG A 90 9.14 17.15 -8.72
CA ARG A 90 7.73 16.74 -8.87
C ARG A 90 6.79 17.51 -7.94
N PHE A 91 7.21 17.76 -6.71
CA PHE A 91 6.32 18.24 -5.64
C PHE A 91 6.72 19.60 -5.05
N GLY A 92 7.80 20.20 -5.54
CA GLY A 92 8.24 21.54 -5.07
C GLY A 92 8.81 21.53 -3.65
N THR A 93 9.34 20.38 -3.19
CA THR A 93 10.01 20.23 -1.91
C THR A 93 11.47 20.69 -1.97
N ALA A 94 12.19 20.67 -0.84
CA ALA A 94 13.59 21.07 -0.74
C ALA A 94 14.47 19.99 -0.05
N PHE A 95 14.15 18.72 -0.28
CA PHE A 95 14.87 17.60 0.32
C PHE A 95 16.31 17.47 -0.20
N THR A 96 17.15 16.92 0.64
CA THR A 96 18.51 16.49 0.35
C THR A 96 18.65 14.99 0.56
N SER A 97 19.83 14.43 0.27
CA SER A 97 20.11 13.03 0.60
C SER A 97 19.94 12.69 2.09
N HIS A 98 20.00 13.69 2.97
CA HIS A 98 19.80 13.51 4.42
C HIS A 98 18.37 13.06 4.76
N ASN A 99 17.39 13.59 4.07
CA ASN A 99 15.97 13.30 4.30
C ASN A 99 15.53 11.89 3.81
N ILE A 100 16.38 11.18 3.07
CA ILE A 100 16.05 9.93 2.38
C ILE A 100 16.78 8.74 3.01
N VAL A 101 16.06 7.67 3.33
CA VAL A 101 16.63 6.38 3.73
C VAL A 101 16.10 5.28 2.80
N MET A 102 17.02 4.58 2.11
CA MET A 102 16.64 3.47 1.23
C MET A 102 16.25 2.24 2.03
N THR A 103 15.18 1.55 1.60
CA THR A 103 14.56 0.46 2.36
C THR A 103 14.30 -0.78 1.52
N VAL A 104 14.06 -1.91 2.20
CA VAL A 104 13.63 -3.17 1.55
C VAL A 104 12.13 -3.14 1.22
N GLY A 105 11.71 -2.14 0.43
CA GLY A 105 10.32 -1.84 0.07
C GLY A 105 9.55 -1.17 1.22
N ALA A 106 8.28 -0.81 0.97
CA ALA A 106 7.44 -0.11 1.95
C ALA A 106 7.22 -0.92 3.23
N ALA A 107 7.05 -2.24 3.14
CA ALA A 107 6.89 -3.10 4.33
C ALA A 107 8.09 -3.00 5.29
N GLY A 108 9.32 -3.05 4.77
CA GLY A 108 10.53 -2.79 5.54
C GLY A 108 10.55 -1.36 6.06
N GLY A 109 10.19 -0.38 5.22
CA GLY A 109 10.08 1.03 5.60
C GLY A 109 9.16 1.27 6.78
N LEU A 110 7.94 0.71 6.76
CA LEU A 110 6.99 0.84 7.87
C LEU A 110 7.50 0.18 9.15
N ASN A 111 8.14 -1.00 9.06
CA ASN A 111 8.70 -1.65 10.24
C ASN A 111 9.85 -0.84 10.86
N ILE A 112 10.71 -0.20 10.06
CA ILE A 112 11.78 0.66 10.62
C ILE A 112 11.21 1.96 11.21
N ILE A 113 10.17 2.56 10.59
CA ILE A 113 9.45 3.71 11.16
C ILE A 113 8.87 3.31 12.51
N PHE A 114 8.09 2.24 12.58
CA PHE A 114 7.46 1.79 13.83
C PHE A 114 8.47 1.48 14.92
N LYS A 115 9.58 0.77 14.58
CA LYS A 115 10.65 0.52 15.55
C LYS A 115 11.27 1.80 16.10
N THR A 116 11.28 2.87 15.31
CA THR A 116 11.88 4.15 15.69
C THR A 116 10.97 4.96 16.63
N ILE A 117 9.66 4.94 16.37
CA ILE A 117 8.74 5.88 17.02
C ILE A 117 7.82 5.25 18.07
N LEU A 118 7.69 3.92 18.13
CA LEU A 118 6.73 3.24 19.00
C LEU A 118 7.40 2.60 20.20
N ASP A 119 6.81 2.84 21.37
CA ASP A 119 7.03 2.09 22.58
C ASP A 119 5.92 1.06 22.83
N PRO A 120 6.14 0.02 23.65
CA PRO A 120 5.10 -0.93 23.99
C PRO A 120 3.85 -0.26 24.60
N GLY A 121 2.70 -0.51 24.00
CA GLY A 121 1.42 0.06 24.43
C GLY A 121 1.01 1.35 23.72
N ASP A 122 1.87 1.90 22.86
CA ASP A 122 1.51 3.02 21.99
C ASP A 122 0.42 2.62 20.99
N GLU A 123 -0.36 3.60 20.55
CA GLU A 123 -1.46 3.39 19.62
C GLU A 123 -1.16 3.97 18.24
N VAL A 124 -1.51 3.21 17.22
CA VAL A 124 -1.43 3.58 15.81
C VAL A 124 -2.84 3.58 15.24
N ILE A 125 -3.35 4.73 14.84
CA ILE A 125 -4.67 4.86 14.23
C ILE A 125 -4.61 4.51 12.74
N VAL A 126 -5.59 3.74 12.26
CA VAL A 126 -5.80 3.40 10.85
C VAL A 126 -7.27 3.63 10.48
N PHE A 127 -7.54 3.99 9.23
CA PHE A 127 -8.90 4.14 8.72
C PHE A 127 -9.33 2.86 8.01
N ALA A 128 -10.37 2.21 8.50
CA ALA A 128 -10.96 1.07 7.81
C ALA A 128 -11.65 1.51 6.51
N PRO A 129 -11.57 0.74 5.42
CA PRO A 129 -10.71 -0.43 5.25
C PRO A 129 -9.24 -0.05 5.02
N TYR A 130 -8.33 -0.85 5.55
CA TYR A 130 -6.88 -0.61 5.51
C TYR A 130 -6.11 -1.88 5.15
N PHE A 131 -4.84 -1.75 4.79
CA PHE A 131 -3.96 -2.88 4.54
C PHE A 131 -3.70 -3.67 5.83
N GLY A 132 -4.25 -4.90 5.91
CA GLY A 132 -4.30 -5.69 7.14
C GLY A 132 -2.96 -5.95 7.84
N GLU A 133 -1.84 -5.89 7.09
CA GLU A 133 -0.50 -6.11 7.67
C GLU A 133 -0.06 -4.99 8.63
N TYR A 134 -0.73 -3.82 8.64
CA TYR A 134 -0.41 -2.78 9.65
C TYR A 134 -0.57 -3.29 11.07
N LYS A 135 -1.56 -4.17 11.33
CA LYS A 135 -1.71 -4.84 12.64
C LYS A 135 -0.49 -5.68 13.01
N SER A 136 0.00 -6.47 12.03
CA SER A 136 1.19 -7.32 12.23
C SER A 136 2.44 -6.48 12.48
N TYR A 137 2.59 -5.38 11.72
CA TYR A 137 3.76 -4.50 11.87
C TYR A 137 3.77 -3.77 13.22
N ALA A 138 2.64 -3.22 13.67
CA ALA A 138 2.53 -2.61 14.99
C ALA A 138 2.75 -3.63 16.12
N ALA A 139 2.19 -4.83 15.98
CA ALA A 139 2.36 -5.91 16.95
C ALA A 139 3.81 -6.39 17.10
N ASN A 140 4.68 -6.21 16.10
CA ASN A 140 6.11 -6.50 16.23
C ASN A 140 6.77 -5.69 17.35
N PHE A 141 6.21 -4.51 17.66
CA PHE A 141 6.73 -3.57 18.66
C PHE A 141 5.79 -3.43 19.87
N ASP A 142 4.88 -4.37 20.06
CA ASP A 142 3.89 -4.37 21.14
C ASP A 142 2.98 -3.13 21.17
N ALA A 143 2.82 -2.47 20.03
CA ALA A 143 1.88 -1.38 19.83
C ALA A 143 0.50 -1.88 19.41
N VAL A 144 -0.52 -1.04 19.57
CA VAL A 144 -1.93 -1.37 19.33
C VAL A 144 -2.44 -0.60 18.12
N VAL A 145 -3.11 -1.28 17.18
CA VAL A 145 -3.82 -0.61 16.10
C VAL A 145 -5.23 -0.23 16.56
N VAL A 146 -5.56 1.05 16.44
CA VAL A 146 -6.89 1.61 16.69
C VAL A 146 -7.58 1.84 15.36
N GLU A 147 -8.69 1.16 15.13
CA GLU A 147 -9.44 1.23 13.88
C GLU A 147 -10.48 2.33 13.96
N VAL A 148 -10.45 3.26 12.99
CA VAL A 148 -11.45 4.30 12.80
C VAL A 148 -12.29 3.94 11.58
N ALA A 149 -13.61 4.00 11.72
CA ALA A 149 -14.53 3.73 10.61
C ALA A 149 -14.39 4.81 9.51
N PRO A 150 -14.64 4.48 8.24
CA PRO A 150 -14.68 5.44 7.15
C PRO A 150 -16.04 6.15 7.11
N ASP A 151 -16.13 7.18 6.30
CA ASP A 151 -17.43 7.54 5.69
C ASP A 151 -17.81 6.42 4.70
N PHE A 152 -18.88 5.69 4.97
CA PHE A 152 -19.29 4.52 4.14
C PHE A 152 -19.86 4.89 2.77
N GLU A 153 -20.13 6.17 2.49
CA GLU A 153 -20.58 6.62 1.17
C GLU A 153 -19.39 6.89 0.25
N THR A 154 -18.34 7.52 0.79
CA THR A 154 -17.18 8.00 0.03
C THR A 154 -15.90 7.24 0.28
N PHE A 155 -15.81 6.50 1.36
CA PHE A 155 -14.60 5.87 1.89
C PHE A 155 -13.46 6.86 2.16
N GLN A 156 -13.80 8.14 2.37
CA GLN A 156 -12.88 9.11 2.98
C GLN A 156 -12.75 8.82 4.48
N PRO A 157 -11.64 9.23 5.13
CA PRO A 157 -11.50 9.17 6.58
C PRO A 157 -12.64 9.90 7.31
N ASP A 158 -13.29 9.25 8.28
CA ASP A 158 -14.19 9.93 9.21
C ASP A 158 -13.38 10.76 10.20
N LEU A 159 -13.35 12.06 9.98
CA LEU A 159 -12.54 12.99 10.79
C LEU A 159 -13.13 13.22 12.19
N ALA A 160 -14.44 13.09 12.37
CA ALA A 160 -15.05 13.19 13.68
C ALA A 160 -14.74 11.96 14.54
N ALA A 161 -14.70 10.79 13.92
CA ALA A 161 -14.25 9.56 14.56
C ALA A 161 -12.75 9.60 14.87
N LEU A 162 -11.90 10.15 13.99
CA LEU A 162 -10.49 10.38 14.23
C LEU A 162 -10.28 11.25 15.48
N GLU A 163 -10.94 12.41 15.54
CA GLU A 163 -10.78 13.36 16.66
C GLU A 163 -11.12 12.71 18.02
N LYS A 164 -12.11 11.80 18.04
CA LYS A 164 -12.49 11.05 19.25
C LYS A 164 -11.52 9.93 19.59
N ALA A 165 -10.89 9.32 18.58
CA ALA A 165 -9.98 8.20 18.78
C ALA A 165 -8.62 8.62 19.33
N VAL A 166 -8.16 9.84 19.01
CA VAL A 166 -6.86 10.37 19.48
C VAL A 166 -6.87 10.56 21.00
N ASN A 167 -5.87 9.99 21.66
CA ASN A 167 -5.65 10.07 23.11
C ASN A 167 -4.15 10.10 23.45
N GLU A 168 -3.79 10.08 24.73
CA GLU A 168 -2.40 10.21 25.21
C GLU A 168 -1.47 9.06 24.78
N LYS A 169 -2.01 7.94 24.26
CA LYS A 169 -1.23 6.83 23.73
C LYS A 169 -1.05 6.91 22.22
N THR A 170 -1.78 7.80 21.55
CA THR A 170 -1.74 7.91 20.10
C THR A 170 -0.39 8.45 19.66
N LYS A 171 0.41 7.63 18.99
CA LYS A 171 1.75 7.99 18.51
C LYS A 171 1.77 8.25 17.00
N ALA A 172 0.92 7.55 16.25
CA ALA A 172 0.87 7.70 14.81
C ALA A 172 -0.54 7.51 14.23
N VAL A 173 -0.76 8.11 13.07
CA VAL A 173 -1.91 7.89 12.20
C VAL A 173 -1.37 7.44 10.84
N ILE A 174 -1.86 6.33 10.29
CA ILE A 174 -1.46 5.86 8.95
C ILE A 174 -2.52 6.27 7.94
N VAL A 175 -2.05 6.83 6.83
CA VAL A 175 -2.84 7.06 5.62
C VAL A 175 -2.22 6.32 4.45
N ASN A 176 -3.06 5.73 3.61
CA ASN A 176 -2.68 5.07 2.38
C ASN A 176 -3.57 5.60 1.26
N THR A 177 -3.00 6.43 0.40
CA THR A 177 -3.72 7.06 -0.71
C THR A 177 -2.82 7.18 -1.94
N PRO A 178 -3.26 6.67 -3.12
CA PRO A 178 -4.48 5.90 -3.38
C PRO A 178 -4.61 4.65 -2.50
N ASN A 179 -5.83 4.35 -2.05
CA ASN A 179 -6.06 3.39 -0.97
C ASN A 179 -6.08 1.93 -1.44
N ASN A 180 -5.48 1.06 -0.69
CA ASN A 180 -5.70 -0.37 -0.69
C ASN A 180 -6.53 -0.73 0.55
N PRO A 181 -7.82 -1.15 0.40
CA PRO A 181 -8.38 -1.89 -0.74
C PRO A 181 -9.34 -1.12 -1.66
N THR A 182 -9.69 0.14 -1.37
CA THR A 182 -10.85 0.79 -2.02
C THR A 182 -10.54 1.40 -3.39
N GLY A 183 -9.29 1.76 -3.66
CA GLY A 183 -8.91 2.56 -4.83
C GLY A 183 -9.26 4.05 -4.73
N VAL A 184 -9.77 4.51 -3.59
CA VAL A 184 -10.13 5.92 -3.35
C VAL A 184 -8.87 6.76 -3.11
N ILE A 185 -8.89 8.00 -3.58
CA ILE A 185 -7.89 9.02 -3.26
C ILE A 185 -8.45 9.88 -2.12
N TYR A 186 -7.67 10.11 -1.06
CA TYR A 186 -8.06 11.04 -0.01
C TYR A 186 -7.92 12.47 -0.50
N HIS A 187 -9.01 13.23 -0.43
CA HIS A 187 -9.07 14.57 -0.99
C HIS A 187 -8.24 15.58 -0.20
N GLU A 188 -7.73 16.59 -0.90
CA GLU A 188 -6.95 17.67 -0.30
C GLU A 188 -7.64 18.32 0.91
N GLU A 189 -8.96 18.54 0.81
CA GLU A 189 -9.75 19.10 1.89
C GLU A 189 -9.78 18.18 3.12
N THR A 190 -9.91 16.87 2.92
CA THR A 190 -9.85 15.85 3.98
C THR A 190 -8.48 15.89 4.66
N MET A 191 -7.40 15.96 3.88
CA MET A 191 -6.04 15.97 4.41
C MET A 191 -5.75 17.26 5.20
N LYS A 192 -6.21 18.42 4.73
CA LYS A 192 -6.08 19.70 5.46
C LYS A 192 -6.84 19.69 6.79
N LYS A 193 -8.06 19.16 6.80
CA LYS A 193 -8.85 19.05 8.03
C LYS A 193 -8.21 18.06 9.01
N MET A 194 -7.70 16.93 8.51
CA MET A 194 -6.96 15.95 9.31
C MET A 194 -5.74 16.60 9.97
N ALA A 195 -4.93 17.34 9.21
CA ALA A 195 -3.78 18.07 9.74
C ALA A 195 -4.17 19.00 10.89
N GLY A 196 -5.23 19.80 10.70
CA GLY A 196 -5.74 20.69 11.77
C GLY A 196 -6.20 19.96 13.04
N ILE A 197 -6.79 18.76 12.89
CA ILE A 197 -7.15 17.91 14.03
C ILE A 197 -5.89 17.42 14.74
N LEU A 198 -4.90 16.92 14.01
CA LEU A 198 -3.66 16.41 14.59
C LEU A 198 -2.89 17.53 15.33
N GLU A 199 -2.73 18.71 14.71
CA GLU A 199 -2.09 19.87 15.36
C GLU A 199 -2.79 20.32 16.66
N LYS A 200 -4.12 20.26 16.68
CA LYS A 200 -4.90 20.55 17.88
C LYS A 200 -4.65 19.49 18.95
N LYS A 201 -4.69 18.21 18.55
CA LYS A 201 -4.53 17.08 19.46
C LYS A 201 -3.13 16.97 20.03
N GLU A 202 -2.06 17.23 19.27
CA GLU A 202 -0.69 17.32 19.81
C GLU A 202 -0.60 18.31 20.99
N LYS A 203 -1.25 19.47 20.86
CA LYS A 203 -1.28 20.47 21.93
C LYS A 203 -2.08 20.03 23.16
N GLU A 204 -3.15 19.24 22.94
CA GLU A 204 -3.99 18.72 24.02
C GLU A 204 -3.29 17.62 24.81
N ILE A 205 -2.60 16.69 24.11
CA ILE A 205 -1.96 15.52 24.73
C ILE A 205 -0.50 15.75 25.13
N GLY A 206 0.14 16.81 24.60
CA GLY A 206 1.48 17.26 24.98
C GLY A 206 2.65 16.50 24.36
N HIS A 207 2.44 15.80 23.25
CA HIS A 207 3.49 15.16 22.47
C HIS A 207 3.11 15.09 20.98
N GLU A 208 4.10 14.75 20.12
CA GLU A 208 3.96 14.65 18.67
C GLU A 208 3.12 13.44 18.28
N ILE A 209 2.30 13.62 17.22
CA ILE A 209 1.60 12.55 16.50
C ILE A 209 2.18 12.47 15.08
N TYR A 210 2.76 11.36 14.69
CA TYR A 210 3.29 11.20 13.34
C TYR A 210 2.18 10.81 12.36
N LEU A 211 2.09 11.51 11.22
CA LEU A 211 1.31 11.06 10.07
C LEU A 211 2.21 10.20 9.18
N ILE A 212 1.93 8.92 9.13
CA ILE A 212 2.67 7.98 8.27
C ILE A 212 1.93 7.85 6.95
N SER A 213 2.53 8.36 5.88
CA SER A 213 2.01 8.24 4.52
C SER A 213 2.60 7.02 3.84
N ASP A 214 1.79 5.95 3.69
CA ASP A 214 2.16 4.74 2.94
C ASP A 214 1.75 4.90 1.48
N GLU A 215 2.73 5.13 0.59
CA GLU A 215 2.53 5.61 -0.78
C GLU A 215 3.00 4.65 -1.89
N PRO A 216 2.72 3.35 -1.85
CA PRO A 216 3.15 2.43 -2.91
C PRO A 216 2.38 2.63 -4.22
N TYR A 217 1.25 3.37 -4.20
CA TYR A 217 0.36 3.59 -5.35
C TYR A 217 0.35 5.04 -5.84
N ARG A 218 1.27 5.90 -5.38
CA ARG A 218 1.31 7.34 -5.69
C ARG A 218 1.13 7.65 -7.18
N GLU A 219 1.80 6.91 -8.04
CA GLU A 219 1.79 7.11 -9.50
C GLU A 219 0.58 6.49 -10.21
N LEU A 220 -0.22 5.66 -9.49
CA LEU A 220 -1.37 4.98 -10.06
C LEU A 220 -2.64 5.80 -9.79
N VAL A 221 -2.84 6.86 -10.55
CA VAL A 221 -4.00 7.76 -10.47
C VAL A 221 -4.71 7.86 -11.83
N TYR A 222 -6.03 7.99 -11.83
CA TYR A 222 -6.87 7.94 -13.02
C TYR A 222 -7.76 9.18 -13.14
N ASP A 223 -8.45 9.32 -14.28
CA ASP A 223 -9.47 10.34 -14.56
C ASP A 223 -8.97 11.79 -14.35
N GLY A 224 -7.68 12.04 -14.60
CA GLY A 224 -7.06 13.37 -14.46
C GLY A 224 -6.70 13.76 -13.02
N ASN A 225 -6.88 12.87 -12.05
CA ASN A 225 -6.37 13.07 -10.70
C ASN A 225 -4.85 13.23 -10.72
N GLN A 226 -4.35 14.08 -9.84
CA GLN A 226 -2.92 14.35 -9.72
C GLN A 226 -2.30 13.54 -8.58
N GLU A 227 -1.04 13.16 -8.79
CA GLU A 227 -0.20 12.63 -7.72
C GLU A 227 -0.08 13.68 -6.61
N ASP A 228 -0.26 13.28 -5.36
CA ASP A 228 -0.13 14.19 -4.22
C ASP A 228 1.00 13.74 -3.29
N PHE A 229 1.54 14.69 -2.50
CA PHE A 229 2.60 14.42 -1.55
C PHE A 229 2.25 15.03 -0.19
N LEU A 230 1.94 14.17 0.77
CA LEU A 230 1.22 14.56 1.99
C LEU A 230 2.05 15.41 2.97
N THR A 231 3.37 15.48 2.81
CA THR A 231 4.25 16.30 3.66
C THR A 231 3.89 17.80 3.65
N LYS A 232 3.20 18.26 2.58
CA LYS A 232 2.76 19.65 2.46
C LYS A 232 1.60 20.02 3.39
N TYR A 233 0.90 19.05 3.98
CA TYR A 233 -0.29 19.29 4.80
C TYR A 233 0.01 19.32 6.29
N TYR A 234 0.92 18.47 6.75
CA TYR A 234 1.20 18.31 8.16
C TYR A 234 2.69 18.12 8.42
N ARG A 235 3.27 18.91 9.32
CA ARG A 235 4.72 18.95 9.55
C ARG A 235 5.32 17.61 9.98
N ASN A 236 4.64 16.86 10.87
CA ASN A 236 5.10 15.58 11.38
C ASN A 236 4.72 14.40 10.46
N THR A 237 4.88 14.57 9.13
CA THR A 237 4.61 13.54 8.13
C THR A 237 5.87 12.79 7.75
N ILE A 238 5.85 11.46 7.91
CA ILE A 238 6.89 10.54 7.44
C ILE A 238 6.32 9.74 6.28
N VAL A 239 7.03 9.67 5.16
CA VAL A 239 6.58 8.95 3.96
C VAL A 239 7.29 7.63 3.82
N GLY A 240 6.53 6.55 3.61
CA GLY A 240 7.02 5.24 3.19
C GLY A 240 6.65 4.97 1.73
N TYR A 241 7.63 4.70 0.88
CA TYR A 241 7.44 4.48 -0.54
C TYR A 241 8.01 3.16 -1.02
N SER A 242 7.45 2.60 -2.10
CA SER A 242 7.94 1.38 -2.74
C SER A 242 7.87 1.47 -4.27
N PHE A 243 8.92 1.00 -4.93
CA PHE A 243 8.94 0.81 -6.39
C PHE A 243 8.18 -0.45 -6.84
N SER A 244 7.55 -1.17 -5.92
CA SER A 244 6.79 -2.40 -6.21
C SER A 244 5.69 -2.21 -7.25
N LYS A 245 5.07 -1.02 -7.31
CA LYS A 245 3.92 -0.74 -8.19
C LYS A 245 4.29 0.22 -9.31
N SER A 246 4.99 1.30 -8.99
CA SER A 246 5.40 2.31 -9.97
C SER A 246 6.35 1.77 -11.05
N LEU A 247 7.24 0.83 -10.69
CA LEU A 247 8.17 0.19 -11.62
C LEU A 247 7.93 -1.31 -11.81
N SER A 248 6.82 -1.86 -11.29
CA SER A 248 6.53 -3.30 -11.36
C SER A 248 7.64 -4.19 -10.76
N LEU A 249 8.17 -3.82 -9.59
CA LEU A 249 9.29 -4.49 -8.92
C LEU A 249 8.94 -5.10 -7.54
N PRO A 250 7.80 -5.80 -7.36
CA PRO A 250 7.43 -6.27 -6.03
C PRO A 250 8.38 -7.32 -5.46
N GLY A 251 9.05 -8.10 -6.32
CA GLY A 251 10.03 -9.14 -5.95
C GLY A 251 11.39 -8.57 -5.53
N GLU A 252 11.74 -7.36 -5.96
CA GLU A 252 13.07 -6.77 -5.77
C GLU A 252 13.25 -6.11 -4.40
N ARG A 253 12.16 -5.88 -3.67
CA ARG A 253 12.17 -5.33 -2.32
C ARG A 253 12.96 -4.02 -2.20
N ILE A 254 12.60 -3.04 -3.00
CA ILE A 254 13.24 -1.71 -3.03
C ILE A 254 12.24 -0.58 -2.83
N GLY A 255 12.59 0.38 -1.99
CA GLY A 255 11.80 1.55 -1.65
C GLY A 255 12.62 2.57 -0.87
N TYR A 256 11.97 3.53 -0.26
CA TYR A 256 12.60 4.53 0.58
C TYR A 256 11.63 5.10 1.62
N VAL A 257 12.20 5.70 2.66
CA VAL A 257 11.51 6.54 3.64
C VAL A 257 11.97 7.97 3.44
N VAL A 258 11.04 8.93 3.58
CA VAL A 258 11.33 10.37 3.60
C VAL A 258 10.97 10.92 4.97
N VAL A 259 11.89 11.62 5.60
CA VAL A 259 11.66 12.42 6.81
C VAL A 259 11.98 13.88 6.48
N PRO A 260 10.97 14.74 6.30
CA PRO A 260 11.16 16.16 6.09
C PRO A 260 11.85 16.86 7.28
N ASP A 261 12.54 17.98 7.03
CA ASP A 261 13.19 18.77 8.07
C ASP A 261 12.17 19.42 9.03
N GLU A 262 10.92 19.56 8.61
CA GLU A 262 9.80 20.09 9.40
C GLU A 262 9.32 19.12 10.49
N VAL A 263 9.69 17.84 10.42
CA VAL A 263 9.37 16.85 11.45
C VAL A 263 10.05 17.23 12.75
N GLU A 264 9.31 17.18 13.86
CA GLU A 264 9.87 17.47 15.17
C GLU A 264 11.05 16.54 15.49
N ASN A 265 12.22 17.13 15.80
CA ASN A 265 13.47 16.41 16.01
C ASN A 265 13.89 15.53 14.81
N ALA A 266 13.74 16.04 13.58
CA ALA A 266 13.96 15.30 12.32
C ALA A 266 15.27 14.52 12.29
N ASP A 267 16.41 15.14 12.67
CA ASP A 267 17.72 14.47 12.71
C ASP A 267 17.70 13.23 13.60
N GLN A 268 17.08 13.32 14.78
CA GLN A 268 16.99 12.18 15.70
C GLN A 268 16.08 11.07 15.14
N VAL A 269 15.00 11.45 14.46
CA VAL A 269 14.11 10.48 13.78
C VAL A 269 14.85 9.79 12.64
N ILE A 270 15.59 10.53 11.81
CA ILE A 270 16.40 9.97 10.72
C ILE A 270 17.45 9.00 11.27
N ASP A 271 18.21 9.41 12.27
CA ASP A 271 19.21 8.55 12.92
C ASP A 271 18.57 7.28 13.51
N GLY A 272 17.41 7.43 14.14
CA GLY A 272 16.60 6.33 14.66
C GLY A 272 16.17 5.35 13.57
N ILE A 273 15.73 5.85 12.42
CA ILE A 273 15.35 5.05 11.24
C ILE A 273 16.57 4.27 10.70
N VAL A 274 17.72 4.91 10.59
CA VAL A 274 18.95 4.28 10.13
C VAL A 274 19.40 3.16 11.09
N VAL A 275 19.36 3.43 12.41
CA VAL A 275 19.66 2.43 13.44
C VAL A 275 18.64 1.29 13.41
N SER A 276 17.36 1.59 13.25
CA SER A 276 16.29 0.58 13.14
C SER A 276 16.45 -0.31 11.91
N ASN A 277 16.84 0.26 10.76
CA ASN A 277 17.15 -0.48 9.55
C ASN A 277 18.26 -1.53 9.79
N ARG A 278 19.33 -1.12 10.47
CA ARG A 278 20.42 -2.02 10.84
C ARG A 278 20.00 -3.09 11.85
N THR A 279 19.32 -2.69 12.93
CA THR A 279 19.04 -3.58 14.07
C THR A 279 17.90 -4.55 13.82
N LEU A 280 17.00 -4.26 12.85
CA LEU A 280 16.02 -5.24 12.34
C LEU A 280 16.65 -6.29 11.40
N GLY A 281 17.94 -6.14 11.08
CA GLY A 281 18.67 -7.10 10.26
C GLY A 281 18.58 -6.85 8.75
N PHE A 282 17.93 -5.75 8.32
CA PHE A 282 17.95 -5.36 6.90
C PHE A 282 19.34 -4.82 6.51
N VAL A 283 20.00 -4.10 7.41
CA VAL A 283 21.32 -3.48 7.29
C VAL A 283 21.31 -2.33 6.27
N ASN A 284 20.95 -2.62 5.02
CA ASN A 284 20.74 -1.67 3.92
C ASN A 284 19.82 -2.28 2.86
N ALA A 285 19.26 -1.48 1.98
CA ALA A 285 18.53 -1.96 0.82
C ALA A 285 19.48 -2.61 -0.22
N PRO A 286 18.98 -3.47 -1.13
CA PRO A 286 19.82 -4.17 -2.12
C PRO A 286 20.63 -3.22 -2.99
N SER A 287 21.95 -3.38 -3.00
CA SER A 287 22.92 -2.48 -3.64
C SER A 287 22.62 -2.22 -5.12
N LEU A 288 22.58 -3.29 -5.93
CA LEU A 288 22.34 -3.19 -7.37
C LEU A 288 21.01 -2.48 -7.68
N LEU A 289 19.96 -2.80 -6.91
CA LEU A 289 18.63 -2.24 -7.13
C LEU A 289 18.57 -0.75 -6.75
N GLN A 290 19.26 -0.31 -5.70
CA GLN A 290 19.37 1.11 -5.39
C GLN A 290 19.90 1.90 -6.58
N LYS A 291 21.03 1.46 -7.15
CA LYS A 291 21.66 2.12 -8.31
C LYS A 291 20.81 2.05 -9.58
N ALA A 292 20.12 0.91 -9.80
CA ALA A 292 19.27 0.73 -10.97
C ALA A 292 18.02 1.64 -10.91
N VAL A 293 17.31 1.68 -9.77
CA VAL A 293 16.11 2.54 -9.64
C VAL A 293 16.46 4.03 -9.69
N ALA A 294 17.63 4.44 -9.24
CA ALA A 294 18.08 5.83 -9.35
C ALA A 294 18.17 6.32 -10.80
N LYS A 295 18.43 5.40 -11.75
CA LYS A 295 18.43 5.69 -13.20
C LYS A 295 17.03 5.68 -13.81
N CYS A 296 16.00 5.26 -13.08
CA CYS A 296 14.64 5.01 -13.59
C CYS A 296 13.56 5.79 -12.81
N LEU A 297 13.93 6.85 -12.07
CA LEU A 297 12.99 7.59 -11.21
C LEU A 297 11.87 8.31 -11.97
N ASP A 298 12.08 8.61 -13.26
CA ASP A 298 11.10 9.23 -14.14
C ASP A 298 10.31 8.22 -14.98
N GLU A 299 10.68 6.93 -14.92
CA GLU A 299 9.96 5.86 -15.60
C GLU A 299 8.62 5.58 -14.92
N LYS A 300 7.65 5.17 -15.70
CA LYS A 300 6.30 4.84 -15.21
C LYS A 300 5.86 3.47 -15.69
N THR A 301 5.08 2.78 -14.86
CA THR A 301 4.35 1.58 -15.29
C THR A 301 3.32 1.92 -16.37
N ASN A 302 2.84 0.91 -17.09
CA ASN A 302 1.78 1.09 -18.09
C ASN A 302 0.43 1.38 -17.41
N LEU A 303 0.19 2.63 -17.05
CA LEU A 303 -1.03 3.08 -16.38
C LEU A 303 -2.28 2.83 -17.25
N ALA A 304 -2.17 2.99 -18.59
CA ALA A 304 -3.29 2.78 -19.51
C ALA A 304 -3.82 1.34 -19.43
N PHE A 305 -2.93 0.35 -19.28
CA PHE A 305 -3.31 -1.05 -19.10
C PHE A 305 -4.23 -1.25 -17.88
N TYR A 306 -3.87 -0.64 -16.75
CA TYR A 306 -4.69 -0.75 -15.53
C TYR A 306 -5.99 0.05 -15.64
N ASP A 307 -5.99 1.20 -16.30
CA ASP A 307 -7.18 2.03 -16.51
C ASP A 307 -8.21 1.33 -17.41
N GLU A 308 -7.77 0.62 -18.45
CA GLU A 308 -8.63 -0.20 -19.29
C GLU A 308 -9.29 -1.33 -18.49
N ASN A 309 -8.53 -2.06 -17.68
CA ASN A 309 -9.08 -3.09 -16.79
C ASN A 309 -10.06 -2.50 -15.77
N ARG A 310 -9.71 -1.35 -15.17
CA ARG A 310 -10.55 -0.64 -14.22
C ARG A 310 -11.92 -0.32 -14.83
N LYS A 311 -11.91 0.32 -16.00
CA LYS A 311 -13.14 0.71 -16.72
C LYS A 311 -13.96 -0.51 -17.08
N MET A 312 -13.36 -1.51 -17.69
CA MET A 312 -14.03 -2.75 -18.11
C MET A 312 -14.71 -3.44 -16.91
N LEU A 313 -13.98 -3.62 -15.81
CA LEU A 313 -14.51 -4.30 -14.63
C LEU A 313 -15.58 -3.46 -13.94
N TYR A 314 -15.34 -2.16 -13.74
CA TYR A 314 -16.30 -1.25 -13.09
C TYR A 314 -17.62 -1.17 -13.84
N GLU A 315 -17.58 -0.86 -15.14
CA GLU A 315 -18.76 -0.74 -15.99
C GLU A 315 -19.51 -2.08 -16.11
N GLY A 316 -18.75 -3.19 -16.23
CA GLY A 316 -19.32 -4.53 -16.30
C GLY A 316 -20.08 -4.89 -15.03
N LEU A 317 -19.46 -4.71 -13.85
CA LEU A 317 -20.09 -5.02 -12.57
C LEU A 317 -21.30 -4.10 -12.27
N GLN A 318 -21.22 -2.83 -12.62
CA GLN A 318 -22.34 -1.88 -12.49
C GLN A 318 -23.54 -2.31 -13.34
N LYS A 319 -23.33 -2.72 -14.60
CA LYS A 319 -24.39 -3.25 -15.47
C LYS A 319 -25.04 -4.51 -14.92
N LEU A 320 -24.30 -5.31 -14.20
CA LEU A 320 -24.78 -6.53 -13.53
C LEU A 320 -25.44 -6.24 -12.17
N GLY A 321 -25.58 -4.98 -11.76
CA GLY A 321 -26.25 -4.58 -10.53
C GLY A 321 -25.39 -4.63 -9.27
N PHE A 322 -24.07 -4.90 -9.37
CA PHE A 322 -23.19 -4.83 -8.22
C PHE A 322 -22.90 -3.37 -7.83
N HIS A 323 -22.94 -3.09 -6.55
CA HIS A 323 -22.55 -1.79 -6.02
C HIS A 323 -21.04 -1.73 -5.83
N CYS A 324 -20.35 -0.95 -6.66
CA CYS A 324 -18.90 -0.80 -6.63
C CYS A 324 -18.51 0.66 -6.33
N ILE A 325 -17.50 0.85 -5.49
CA ILE A 325 -16.85 2.15 -5.37
C ILE A 325 -15.95 2.34 -6.60
N LYS A 326 -16.12 3.48 -7.28
CA LYS A 326 -15.29 3.79 -8.47
C LYS A 326 -13.86 4.06 -8.03
N PRO A 327 -12.88 3.25 -8.46
CA PRO A 327 -11.50 3.50 -8.11
C PRO A 327 -10.97 4.77 -8.82
N GLU A 328 -10.32 5.65 -8.07
CA GLU A 328 -9.64 6.85 -8.56
C GLU A 328 -8.13 6.62 -8.69
N GLY A 329 -7.61 5.59 -8.04
CA GLY A 329 -6.21 5.20 -8.06
C GLY A 329 -5.98 3.74 -7.67
N ALA A 330 -4.72 3.34 -7.52
CA ALA A 330 -4.26 1.98 -7.27
C ALA A 330 -4.76 1.00 -8.38
N PHE A 331 -4.99 -0.25 -8.06
CA PHE A 331 -5.57 -1.24 -8.98
C PHE A 331 -6.52 -2.21 -8.25
N TYR A 332 -7.31 -1.64 -7.34
CA TYR A 332 -8.30 -2.37 -6.55
C TYR A 332 -9.70 -1.81 -6.78
N MET A 333 -10.67 -2.70 -6.75
CA MET A 333 -12.08 -2.35 -6.76
C MET A 333 -12.73 -2.88 -5.49
N TRP A 334 -13.48 -2.02 -4.83
CA TRP A 334 -14.20 -2.31 -3.61
C TRP A 334 -15.67 -2.52 -3.93
N VAL A 335 -16.14 -3.74 -3.74
CA VAL A 335 -17.48 -4.17 -4.15
C VAL A 335 -18.26 -4.54 -2.92
N LYS A 336 -19.47 -3.97 -2.76
CA LYS A 336 -20.37 -4.33 -1.68
C LYS A 336 -20.90 -5.74 -1.90
N SER A 337 -20.83 -6.58 -0.86
CA SER A 337 -21.44 -7.90 -0.90
C SER A 337 -22.97 -7.77 -1.02
N PRO A 338 -23.60 -8.47 -1.95
CA PRO A 338 -25.07 -8.54 -1.99
C PRO A 338 -25.65 -9.41 -0.86
N ASP A 339 -24.85 -10.22 -0.21
CA ASP A 339 -25.20 -11.01 0.97
C ASP A 339 -24.71 -10.28 2.23
N THR A 340 -25.47 -10.34 3.32
CA THR A 340 -25.07 -9.84 4.63
C THR A 340 -23.90 -10.66 5.24
N ASP A 341 -23.61 -11.82 4.66
CA ASP A 341 -22.48 -12.70 4.99
C ASP A 341 -21.50 -12.71 3.80
N GLU A 342 -20.44 -11.92 3.88
CA GLU A 342 -19.43 -11.83 2.83
C GLU A 342 -18.73 -13.18 2.55
N GLU A 343 -18.67 -14.10 3.52
CA GLU A 343 -18.09 -15.42 3.30
C GLU A 343 -18.96 -16.28 2.37
N LYS A 344 -20.28 -16.15 2.47
CA LYS A 344 -21.20 -16.80 1.52
C LYS A 344 -21.03 -16.23 0.12
N PHE A 345 -20.88 -14.90 -0.01
CA PHE A 345 -20.62 -14.27 -1.29
C PHE A 345 -19.30 -14.72 -1.90
N VAL A 346 -18.20 -14.75 -1.14
CA VAL A 346 -16.91 -15.28 -1.58
C VAL A 346 -17.04 -16.76 -1.98
N ALA A 347 -17.74 -17.58 -1.20
CA ALA A 347 -17.97 -18.99 -1.53
C ALA A 347 -18.84 -19.16 -2.79
N ALA A 348 -19.82 -18.31 -3.02
CA ALA A 348 -20.63 -18.29 -4.25
C ALA A 348 -19.76 -17.94 -5.47
N GLY A 349 -18.89 -16.93 -5.37
CA GLY A 349 -17.94 -16.58 -6.43
C GLY A 349 -17.04 -17.74 -6.85
N LYS A 350 -16.58 -18.54 -5.90
CA LYS A 350 -15.73 -19.71 -6.17
C LYS A 350 -16.43 -20.79 -7.02
N LYS A 351 -17.77 -20.90 -6.98
CA LYS A 351 -18.51 -21.81 -7.87
C LYS A 351 -18.30 -21.48 -9.35
N TYR A 352 -18.02 -20.21 -9.63
CA TYR A 352 -17.75 -19.66 -10.95
C TYR A 352 -16.26 -19.35 -11.16
N ASN A 353 -15.38 -19.94 -10.35
CA ASN A 353 -13.93 -19.78 -10.39
C ASN A 353 -13.45 -18.32 -10.16
N ILE A 354 -14.25 -17.49 -9.49
CA ILE A 354 -13.87 -16.13 -9.11
C ILE A 354 -13.23 -16.19 -7.72
N ILE A 355 -11.98 -15.74 -7.60
CA ILE A 355 -11.26 -15.61 -6.33
C ILE A 355 -11.19 -14.13 -5.94
N MET A 356 -11.77 -13.80 -4.80
CA MET A 356 -11.84 -12.44 -4.25
C MET A 356 -11.50 -12.45 -2.76
N VAL A 357 -11.10 -11.31 -2.22
CA VAL A 357 -10.72 -11.20 -0.80
C VAL A 357 -11.83 -10.50 -0.03
N LYS A 358 -12.28 -11.13 1.06
CA LYS A 358 -13.32 -10.59 1.93
C LYS A 358 -12.89 -9.30 2.63
N GLY A 359 -13.83 -8.41 2.85
CA GLY A 359 -13.62 -7.07 3.41
C GLY A 359 -13.19 -7.08 4.87
N SER A 360 -13.62 -8.07 5.66
CA SER A 360 -13.17 -8.24 7.05
C SER A 360 -11.65 -8.40 7.18
N ALA A 361 -10.96 -8.88 6.14
CA ALA A 361 -9.50 -8.92 6.07
C ALA A 361 -8.84 -7.52 6.06
N PHE A 362 -9.63 -6.50 5.77
CA PHE A 362 -9.24 -5.08 5.73
C PHE A 362 -9.92 -4.27 6.83
N GLY A 363 -10.54 -4.92 7.83
CA GLY A 363 -11.25 -4.25 8.92
C GLY A 363 -12.62 -3.69 8.53
N CYS A 364 -13.20 -4.09 7.40
CA CYS A 364 -14.49 -3.58 6.93
C CYS A 364 -15.31 -4.70 6.28
N ALA A 365 -16.16 -5.34 7.07
CA ALA A 365 -17.06 -6.40 6.59
C ALA A 365 -18.08 -5.90 5.55
N ASP A 366 -18.85 -6.82 4.99
CA ASP A 366 -19.89 -6.58 3.97
C ASP A 366 -19.38 -6.13 2.59
N TYR A 367 -18.08 -6.24 2.34
CA TYR A 367 -17.45 -5.93 1.06
C TYR A 367 -16.48 -7.02 0.63
N VAL A 368 -16.08 -6.96 -0.63
CA VAL A 368 -14.96 -7.74 -1.16
C VAL A 368 -14.03 -6.85 -1.97
N ARG A 369 -12.73 -7.19 -1.97
CA ARG A 369 -11.74 -6.56 -2.82
C ARG A 369 -11.45 -7.40 -4.05
N LEU A 370 -11.45 -6.76 -5.22
CA LEU A 370 -10.97 -7.29 -6.48
C LEU A 370 -9.71 -6.54 -6.92
N ALA A 371 -8.59 -7.24 -7.09
CA ALA A 371 -7.36 -6.68 -7.63
C ALA A 371 -7.37 -6.84 -9.16
N TYR A 372 -7.62 -5.76 -9.91
CA TYR A 372 -7.73 -5.80 -11.37
C TYR A 372 -6.39 -5.69 -12.12
N CYS A 373 -5.28 -5.86 -11.42
CA CYS A 373 -3.95 -5.99 -12.01
C CYS A 373 -3.70 -7.42 -12.55
N VAL A 374 -4.56 -7.84 -13.45
CA VAL A 374 -4.55 -9.12 -14.15
C VAL A 374 -4.58 -8.90 -15.66
N SER A 375 -4.56 -9.94 -16.50
CA SER A 375 -4.67 -9.77 -17.96
C SER A 375 -6.04 -9.20 -18.35
N HIS A 376 -6.12 -8.45 -19.46
CA HIS A 376 -7.39 -7.99 -20.03
C HIS A 376 -8.35 -9.15 -20.28
N GLU A 377 -7.82 -10.29 -20.76
CA GLU A 377 -8.60 -11.49 -21.00
C GLU A 377 -9.23 -12.05 -19.73
N THR A 378 -8.48 -12.05 -18.61
CA THR A 378 -9.01 -12.45 -17.30
C THR A 378 -10.20 -11.56 -16.90
N VAL A 379 -10.08 -10.24 -17.03
CA VAL A 379 -11.17 -9.31 -16.70
C VAL A 379 -12.38 -9.56 -17.60
N LYS A 380 -12.17 -9.66 -18.91
CA LYS A 380 -13.24 -9.88 -19.88
C LYS A 380 -14.00 -11.19 -19.63
N ASN A 381 -13.28 -12.27 -19.42
CA ASN A 381 -13.89 -13.59 -19.22
C ASN A 381 -14.56 -13.69 -17.85
N ALA A 382 -14.03 -13.00 -16.82
CA ALA A 382 -14.64 -12.95 -15.50
C ALA A 382 -16.03 -12.31 -15.50
N LEU A 383 -16.32 -11.35 -16.39
CA LEU A 383 -17.64 -10.71 -16.45
C LEU A 383 -18.76 -11.72 -16.74
N THR A 384 -18.52 -12.73 -17.58
CA THR A 384 -19.49 -13.83 -17.80
C THR A 384 -19.69 -14.68 -16.54
N ALA A 385 -18.66 -14.84 -15.71
CA ALA A 385 -18.77 -15.53 -14.43
C ALA A 385 -19.51 -14.67 -13.39
N PHE A 386 -19.26 -13.36 -13.38
CA PHE A 386 -20.00 -12.41 -12.54
C PHE A 386 -21.48 -12.28 -12.93
N GLU A 387 -21.83 -12.42 -14.22
CA GLU A 387 -23.22 -12.47 -14.67
C GLU A 387 -23.97 -13.62 -14.00
N LYS A 388 -23.43 -14.83 -14.02
CA LYS A 388 -24.01 -15.99 -13.32
C LYS A 388 -24.10 -15.77 -11.81
N LEU A 389 -23.08 -15.14 -11.22
CA LEU A 389 -23.09 -14.80 -9.80
C LEU A 389 -24.17 -13.76 -9.48
N ALA A 390 -24.38 -12.77 -10.36
CA ALA A 390 -25.45 -11.78 -10.22
C ALA A 390 -26.84 -12.42 -10.31
N GLU A 391 -27.04 -13.41 -11.20
CA GLU A 391 -28.29 -14.20 -11.30
C GLU A 391 -28.57 -14.94 -9.98
N ASP A 392 -27.57 -15.60 -9.36
CA ASP A 392 -27.72 -16.28 -8.07
C ASP A 392 -28.25 -15.35 -6.96
N TYR A 393 -27.96 -14.04 -7.06
CA TYR A 393 -28.39 -13.02 -6.08
C TYR A 393 -29.56 -12.15 -6.56
N GLY A 394 -30.09 -12.41 -7.77
CA GLY A 394 -31.19 -11.63 -8.31
C GLY A 394 -30.87 -10.15 -8.53
N LEU A 395 -29.60 -9.81 -8.79
CA LEU A 395 -29.16 -8.43 -9.02
C LEU A 395 -29.43 -7.98 -10.45
N TYR A 396 -29.40 -8.90 -11.39
CA TYR A 396 -29.59 -8.64 -12.81
C TYR A 396 -31.07 -8.77 -13.13
N THR A 397 -31.69 -7.65 -13.52
CA THR A 397 -33.00 -7.61 -14.17
C THR A 397 -32.80 -7.16 -15.61
N GLU A 398 -33.20 -8.01 -16.59
CA GLU A 398 -33.15 -7.69 -18.03
C GLU A 398 -33.68 -6.30 -18.39
#